data_e33cf9474f5343a38c09886e9ce97f2c
#
_entry.id   e33cf9474f5343a38c09886e9ce97f2c
#
_cell.length_a   1.000
_cell.length_b   1.000
_cell.length_c   1.000
_cell.angle_alpha   90.00
_cell.angle_beta   90.00
_cell.angle_gamma   90.00
#
_symmetry.space_group_name_H-M   'P 1'
#
loop_
_entity.id
_entity.type
_entity.pdbx_description
1 polymer ?
#
loop_
_entity_poly.entity_id
_entity_poly.type
_entity_poly.pdbx_seq_one_letter_code
_entity_poly.pdbx_strand_id
1 'polypeptide(L)'
;MSEPAPQQVSSESGAPSPKRVAFAALHHRDYRVYFIATMLAMMADNVEHVISYWVIFQAFRSPTLAGFAVLTHWLPFLFFSVYFGALADRYDCRRIIQTAQIMYMLVSLAWGLLFLTDTIQMWHAAGLLVVHGLAGVLWGPASQLLIHDIVGSEHLQSAVRLSSTGRQLGVFLGPAVGGGLMLWLGPPLGLLANVLLYLPLTVWLLFAPYTGHSRHGTRGVKARGLGLKDGLEALKQVSGNRVVLSMVLLSGFSALFVGNAFQAQMPEYAHDLGTDKAGAAYSFLLGANAAGAVVGGLLLEGRGLLRPSVRTAIVAAALWCITIGGFAAATSYPAALALLFLAGVFNLTFHSMAQTLVQLKAPANLRGRLIGLFHMSSNGMRAFSGVTVGVLGGFIGVHWSLGLSAAALLAVTIGLFAFAIPGSGESS
;
A
#
# COMPACT_ATOMS: atom_id res chain seq x y z
N MET A 1 35.58 -60.40 -25.87
CA MET A 1 34.67 -59.29 -26.10
C MET A 1 34.49 -58.62 -24.77
N SER A 2 35.22 -57.53 -24.55
CA SER A 2 35.31 -56.81 -23.29
C SER A 2 34.39 -55.61 -23.38
N GLU A 3 33.47 -55.50 -22.44
CA GLU A 3 32.51 -54.41 -22.28
C GLU A 3 33.22 -53.12 -21.84
N PRO A 4 32.96 -51.96 -22.45
CA PRO A 4 33.58 -50.72 -22.00
C PRO A 4 32.88 -50.18 -20.75
N ALA A 5 33.68 -49.74 -19.76
CA ALA A 5 33.26 -49.14 -18.52
C ALA A 5 32.50 -47.79 -18.75
N PRO A 6 31.52 -47.44 -17.90
CA PRO A 6 30.78 -46.18 -18.02
C PRO A 6 31.68 -44.99 -17.70
N GLN A 7 31.76 -44.03 -18.63
CA GLN A 7 32.39 -42.73 -18.43
C GLN A 7 31.69 -41.95 -17.33
N GLN A 8 32.42 -41.61 -16.28
CA GLN A 8 32.02 -40.64 -15.28
C GLN A 8 31.86 -39.26 -15.94
N VAL A 9 30.64 -38.78 -16.00
CA VAL A 9 30.32 -37.39 -16.33
C VAL A 9 30.85 -36.54 -15.19
N SER A 10 31.96 -35.83 -15.47
CA SER A 10 32.51 -34.81 -14.58
C SER A 10 31.48 -33.74 -14.33
N SER A 11 31.06 -33.56 -13.06
CA SER A 11 30.26 -32.46 -12.58
C SER A 11 30.91 -31.13 -12.96
N GLU A 12 30.27 -30.41 -13.89
CA GLU A 12 30.68 -29.07 -14.26
C GLU A 12 30.68 -28.17 -13.01
N SER A 13 31.86 -27.61 -12.80
CA SER A 13 32.19 -26.62 -11.78
C SER A 13 31.13 -25.51 -11.71
N GLY A 14 30.59 -25.29 -10.51
CA GLY A 14 29.68 -24.21 -10.23
C GLY A 14 30.28 -22.87 -10.63
N ALA A 15 29.67 -22.25 -11.65
CA ALA A 15 29.92 -20.85 -11.97
C ALA A 15 29.61 -20.01 -10.72
N PRO A 16 30.49 -19.11 -10.28
CA PRO A 16 30.21 -18.27 -9.12
C PRO A 16 28.94 -17.47 -9.36
N SER A 17 27.96 -17.63 -8.48
CA SER A 17 26.73 -16.80 -8.53
C SER A 17 27.15 -15.33 -8.56
N PRO A 18 26.61 -14.51 -9.48
CA PRO A 18 27.01 -13.11 -9.61
C PRO A 18 26.85 -12.41 -8.25
N LYS A 19 27.91 -11.77 -7.78
CA LYS A 19 27.90 -10.99 -6.53
C LYS A 19 26.73 -10.01 -6.59
N ARG A 20 25.77 -10.16 -5.69
CA ARG A 20 24.64 -9.25 -5.59
C ARG A 20 25.15 -7.88 -5.18
N VAL A 21 25.22 -6.96 -6.13
CA VAL A 21 25.57 -5.55 -5.87
C VAL A 21 24.37 -4.90 -5.19
N ALA A 22 24.58 -4.43 -3.96
CA ALA A 22 23.54 -3.67 -3.25
C ALA A 22 23.24 -2.39 -4.05
N PHE A 23 21.95 -2.01 -4.11
CA PHE A 23 21.51 -0.81 -4.79
C PHE A 23 21.85 -0.73 -6.29
N ALA A 24 22.01 -1.85 -6.97
CA ALA A 24 22.45 -1.92 -8.36
C ALA A 24 21.63 -1.03 -9.31
N ALA A 25 20.31 -0.93 -9.13
CA ALA A 25 19.47 -0.09 -9.96
C ALA A 25 19.80 1.42 -9.83
N LEU A 26 20.31 1.87 -8.68
CA LEU A 26 20.69 3.29 -8.51
C LEU A 26 21.94 3.69 -9.29
N HIS A 27 22.69 2.75 -9.86
CA HIS A 27 23.79 3.08 -10.78
C HIS A 27 23.26 3.64 -12.11
N HIS A 28 22.03 3.33 -12.50
CA HIS A 28 21.38 3.93 -13.66
C HIS A 28 20.93 5.37 -13.34
N ARG A 29 21.47 6.37 -14.03
CA ARG A 29 21.12 7.79 -13.83
C ARG A 29 19.61 8.02 -13.98
N ASP A 30 19.02 7.49 -15.04
CA ASP A 30 17.60 7.69 -15.34
C ASP A 30 16.70 7.01 -14.30
N TYR A 31 17.12 5.85 -13.75
CA TYR A 31 16.39 5.23 -12.68
C TYR A 31 16.45 6.05 -11.37
N ARG A 32 17.58 6.69 -11.05
CA ARG A 32 17.67 7.58 -9.89
C ARG A 32 16.66 8.73 -9.97
N VAL A 33 16.60 9.39 -11.15
CA VAL A 33 15.66 10.50 -11.36
C VAL A 33 14.22 9.98 -11.25
N TYR A 34 13.92 8.90 -11.94
CA TYR A 34 12.59 8.25 -11.88
C TYR A 34 12.21 7.85 -10.45
N PHE A 35 13.14 7.27 -9.70
CA PHE A 35 12.92 6.84 -8.31
C PHE A 35 12.56 8.01 -7.40
N ILE A 36 13.35 9.09 -7.45
CA ILE A 36 13.10 10.30 -6.63
C ILE A 36 11.77 10.96 -7.05
N ALA A 37 11.56 11.12 -8.33
CA ALA A 37 10.34 11.74 -8.86
C ALA A 37 9.08 10.93 -8.53
N THR A 38 9.15 9.59 -8.60
CA THR A 38 8.05 8.69 -8.20
C THR A 38 7.81 8.72 -6.70
N MET A 39 8.86 8.80 -5.89
CA MET A 39 8.74 8.95 -4.43
C MET A 39 8.04 10.27 -4.08
N LEU A 40 8.39 11.38 -4.74
CA LEU A 40 7.73 12.68 -4.55
C LEU A 40 6.26 12.62 -4.98
N ALA A 41 5.95 11.99 -6.11
CA ALA A 41 4.56 11.83 -6.57
C ALA A 41 3.74 10.95 -5.60
N MET A 42 4.32 9.90 -5.03
CA MET A 42 3.67 9.09 -4.00
C MET A 42 3.48 9.86 -2.68
N MET A 43 4.44 10.72 -2.34
CA MET A 43 4.30 11.63 -1.20
C MET A 43 3.17 12.63 -1.45
N ALA A 44 3.09 13.21 -2.67
CA ALA A 44 2.02 14.13 -3.05
C ALA A 44 0.62 13.50 -2.98
N ASP A 45 0.48 12.24 -3.41
CA ASP A 45 -0.74 11.45 -3.25
C ASP A 45 -1.17 11.37 -1.78
N ASN A 46 -0.24 11.09 -0.87
CA ASN A 46 -0.53 11.01 0.56
C ASN A 46 -0.72 12.39 1.23
N VAL A 47 -0.06 13.44 0.75
CA VAL A 47 -0.33 14.84 1.14
C VAL A 47 -1.77 15.22 0.80
N GLU A 48 -2.22 14.88 -0.42
CA GLU A 48 -3.60 15.13 -0.85
C GLU A 48 -4.61 14.41 0.05
N HIS A 49 -4.37 13.14 0.40
CA HIS A 49 -5.23 12.41 1.33
C HIS A 49 -5.35 13.12 2.69
N VAL A 50 -4.22 13.54 3.26
CA VAL A 50 -4.23 14.23 4.56
C VAL A 50 -5.07 15.50 4.49
N ILE A 51 -4.84 16.36 3.50
CA ILE A 51 -5.52 17.65 3.42
C ILE A 51 -6.98 17.46 2.97
N SER A 52 -7.26 16.57 2.00
CA SER A 52 -8.64 16.33 1.53
C SER A 52 -9.53 15.72 2.61
N TYR A 53 -9.03 14.78 3.43
CA TYR A 53 -9.79 14.24 4.56
C TYR A 53 -10.13 15.33 5.58
N TRP A 54 -9.18 16.25 5.84
CA TRP A 54 -9.42 17.41 6.68
C TRP A 54 -10.50 18.32 6.08
N VAL A 55 -10.41 18.65 4.79
CA VAL A 55 -11.38 19.49 4.08
C VAL A 55 -12.77 18.85 4.08
N ILE A 56 -12.87 17.55 3.80
CA ILE A 56 -14.12 16.78 3.85
C ILE A 56 -14.74 16.86 5.26
N PHE A 57 -13.92 16.67 6.29
CA PHE A 57 -14.39 16.75 7.67
C PHE A 57 -14.88 18.15 8.02
N GLN A 58 -14.13 19.20 7.68
CA GLN A 58 -14.51 20.59 7.98
C GLN A 58 -15.80 21.00 7.26
N ALA A 59 -15.94 20.65 5.97
CA ALA A 59 -17.06 21.08 5.15
C ALA A 59 -18.35 20.26 5.42
N PHE A 60 -18.23 18.96 5.68
CA PHE A 60 -19.38 18.05 5.63
C PHE A 60 -19.63 17.26 6.92
N ARG A 61 -18.66 17.14 7.82
CA ARG A 61 -18.77 16.33 9.06
C ARG A 61 -19.38 14.94 8.80
N SER A 62 -18.95 14.26 7.72
CA SER A 62 -19.55 13.02 7.23
C SER A 62 -18.58 11.86 7.26
N PRO A 63 -18.67 10.94 8.25
CA PRO A 63 -17.91 9.69 8.26
C PRO A 63 -18.18 8.82 7.03
N THR A 64 -19.40 8.85 6.51
CA THR A 64 -19.80 8.13 5.29
C THR A 64 -19.01 8.62 4.07
N LEU A 65 -18.83 9.94 3.92
CA LEU A 65 -18.04 10.50 2.81
C LEU A 65 -16.57 10.15 2.95
N ALA A 66 -16.02 10.14 4.17
CA ALA A 66 -14.66 9.67 4.43
C ALA A 66 -14.51 8.17 4.10
N GLY A 67 -15.51 7.34 4.42
CA GLY A 67 -15.56 5.93 3.99
C GLY A 67 -15.66 5.77 2.47
N PHE A 68 -16.45 6.62 1.80
CA PHE A 68 -16.53 6.68 0.35
C PHE A 68 -15.19 7.05 -0.29
N ALA A 69 -14.39 7.93 0.33
CA ALA A 69 -13.04 8.25 -0.14
C ALA A 69 -12.14 7.00 -0.19
N VAL A 70 -12.17 6.17 0.84
CA VAL A 70 -11.41 4.91 0.88
C VAL A 70 -11.93 3.92 -0.17
N LEU A 71 -13.24 3.80 -0.29
CA LEU A 71 -13.87 2.92 -1.26
C LEU A 71 -13.48 3.30 -2.69
N THR A 72 -13.60 4.57 -3.06
CA THR A 72 -13.29 5.06 -4.41
C THR A 72 -11.81 5.01 -4.75
N HIS A 73 -10.93 5.10 -3.75
CA HIS A 73 -9.48 4.95 -3.96
C HIS A 73 -9.09 3.51 -4.31
N TRP A 74 -9.67 2.50 -3.64
CA TRP A 74 -9.24 1.11 -3.79
C TRP A 74 -10.10 0.28 -4.74
N LEU A 75 -11.38 0.61 -4.89
CA LEU A 75 -12.31 -0.14 -5.74
C LEU A 75 -11.88 -0.19 -7.22
N PRO A 76 -11.34 0.89 -7.82
CA PRO A 76 -10.84 0.84 -9.19
C PRO A 76 -9.74 -0.20 -9.40
N PHE A 77 -8.89 -0.45 -8.40
CA PHE A 77 -7.88 -1.50 -8.49
C PHE A 77 -8.47 -2.90 -8.62
N LEU A 78 -9.62 -3.14 -7.98
CA LEU A 78 -10.29 -4.43 -8.05
C LEU A 78 -10.91 -4.68 -9.44
N PHE A 79 -11.54 -3.66 -10.02
CA PHE A 79 -12.29 -3.81 -11.27
C PHE A 79 -11.50 -3.49 -12.53
N PHE A 80 -10.60 -2.52 -12.49
CA PHE A 80 -9.96 -1.97 -13.68
C PHE A 80 -8.48 -2.33 -13.83
N SER A 81 -7.83 -3.01 -12.85
CA SER A 81 -6.40 -3.34 -12.95
C SER A 81 -6.07 -4.15 -14.22
N VAL A 82 -6.92 -5.10 -14.61
CA VAL A 82 -6.72 -5.92 -15.82
C VAL A 82 -6.85 -5.06 -17.08
N TYR A 83 -7.86 -4.19 -17.11
CA TYR A 83 -8.08 -3.29 -18.24
C TYR A 83 -6.92 -2.31 -18.44
N PHE A 84 -6.49 -1.64 -17.38
CA PHE A 84 -5.36 -0.70 -17.44
C PHE A 84 -4.01 -1.41 -17.63
N GLY A 85 -3.88 -2.65 -17.16
CA GLY A 85 -2.75 -3.51 -17.51
C GLY A 85 -2.67 -3.76 -19.02
N ALA A 86 -3.79 -4.16 -19.65
CA ALA A 86 -3.85 -4.34 -21.09
C ALA A 86 -3.65 -3.03 -21.88
N LEU A 87 -4.05 -1.89 -21.30
CA LEU A 87 -3.78 -0.57 -21.88
C LEU A 87 -2.27 -0.27 -21.84
N ALA A 88 -1.62 -0.55 -20.71
CA ALA A 88 -0.18 -0.36 -20.56
C ALA A 88 0.64 -1.27 -21.48
N ASP A 89 0.14 -2.47 -21.81
CA ASP A 89 0.79 -3.37 -22.76
C ASP A 89 0.74 -2.85 -24.22
N ARG A 90 -0.20 -1.96 -24.54
CA ARG A 90 -0.45 -1.50 -25.92
C ARG A 90 0.06 -0.10 -26.20
N TYR A 91 0.05 0.76 -25.20
CA TYR A 91 0.34 2.19 -25.34
C TYR A 91 1.62 2.58 -24.62
N ASP A 92 2.18 3.72 -24.98
CA ASP A 92 3.36 4.32 -24.35
C ASP A 92 3.11 4.56 -22.85
N CYS A 93 3.80 3.80 -22.01
CA CYS A 93 3.66 3.87 -20.55
C CYS A 93 3.95 5.25 -19.98
N ARG A 94 4.81 6.06 -20.64
CA ARG A 94 5.06 7.46 -20.24
C ARG A 94 3.78 8.28 -20.31
N ARG A 95 3.04 8.15 -21.43
CA ARG A 95 1.79 8.89 -21.64
C ARG A 95 0.71 8.47 -20.67
N ILE A 96 0.63 7.17 -20.38
CA ILE A 96 -0.31 6.64 -19.38
C ILE A 96 0.01 7.22 -17.99
N ILE A 97 1.27 7.21 -17.58
CA ILE A 97 1.70 7.76 -16.29
C ILE A 97 1.47 9.28 -16.27
N GLN A 98 1.81 10.02 -17.35
CA GLN A 98 1.57 11.45 -17.44
C GLN A 98 0.08 11.77 -17.31
N THR A 99 -0.80 11.01 -17.97
CA THR A 99 -2.26 11.19 -17.83
C THR A 99 -2.70 11.00 -16.38
N ALA A 100 -2.22 9.97 -15.69
CA ALA A 100 -2.50 9.75 -14.28
C ALA A 100 -2.00 10.90 -13.40
N GLN A 101 -0.76 11.39 -13.65
CA GLN A 101 -0.19 12.53 -12.90
C GLN A 101 -0.99 13.83 -13.14
N ILE A 102 -1.41 14.09 -14.38
CA ILE A 102 -2.27 15.23 -14.71
C ILE A 102 -3.63 15.12 -14.00
N MET A 103 -4.22 13.92 -13.94
CA MET A 103 -5.47 13.71 -13.18
C MET A 103 -5.27 14.05 -11.70
N TYR A 104 -4.19 13.58 -11.06
CA TYR A 104 -3.88 13.92 -9.68
C TYR A 104 -3.67 15.43 -9.49
N MET A 105 -2.92 16.08 -10.39
CA MET A 105 -2.70 17.54 -10.36
C MET A 105 -4.01 18.30 -10.46
N LEU A 106 -4.91 17.90 -11.37
CA LEU A 106 -6.22 18.54 -11.56
C LEU A 106 -7.13 18.32 -10.33
N VAL A 107 -7.06 17.15 -9.71
CA VAL A 107 -7.82 16.87 -8.48
C VAL A 107 -7.31 17.72 -7.33
N SER A 108 -5.99 17.78 -7.07
CA SER A 108 -5.40 18.66 -6.05
C SER A 108 -5.71 20.14 -6.31
N LEU A 109 -5.63 20.58 -7.58
CA LEU A 109 -5.98 21.94 -7.99
C LEU A 109 -7.46 22.24 -7.72
N ALA A 110 -8.35 21.34 -8.13
CA ALA A 110 -9.80 21.51 -7.95
C ALA A 110 -10.18 21.55 -6.46
N TRP A 111 -9.65 20.65 -5.63
CA TRP A 111 -9.81 20.70 -4.18
C TRP A 111 -9.37 22.05 -3.60
N GLY A 112 -8.16 22.49 -3.95
CA GLY A 112 -7.59 23.76 -3.46
C GLY A 112 -8.45 24.97 -3.85
N LEU A 113 -8.89 25.05 -5.11
CA LEU A 113 -9.72 26.16 -5.62
C LEU A 113 -11.13 26.15 -5.02
N LEU A 114 -11.80 24.99 -5.00
CA LEU A 114 -13.17 24.88 -4.46
C LEU A 114 -13.21 25.22 -2.97
N PHE A 115 -12.17 24.84 -2.22
CA PHE A 115 -12.09 25.18 -0.81
C PHE A 115 -11.67 26.63 -0.57
N LEU A 116 -10.78 27.19 -1.41
CA LEU A 116 -10.38 28.59 -1.35
C LEU A 116 -11.54 29.56 -1.64
N THR A 117 -12.44 29.17 -2.56
CA THR A 117 -13.61 29.96 -2.97
C THR A 117 -14.86 29.68 -2.12
N ASP A 118 -14.76 28.77 -1.16
CA ASP A 118 -15.89 28.31 -0.32
C ASP A 118 -17.10 27.80 -1.13
N THR A 119 -16.84 27.22 -2.30
CA THR A 119 -17.88 26.71 -3.22
C THR A 119 -17.99 25.19 -3.22
N ILE A 120 -17.26 24.51 -2.34
CA ILE A 120 -17.23 23.07 -2.28
C ILE A 120 -18.59 22.48 -1.89
N GLN A 121 -19.03 21.47 -2.64
CA GLN A 121 -20.24 20.71 -2.39
C GLN A 121 -19.92 19.21 -2.31
N MET A 122 -20.81 18.43 -1.68
CA MET A 122 -20.59 16.99 -1.49
C MET A 122 -20.38 16.24 -2.80
N TRP A 123 -21.09 16.61 -3.87
CA TRP A 123 -20.91 15.97 -5.18
C TRP A 123 -19.57 16.33 -5.86
N HIS A 124 -19.02 17.54 -5.63
CA HIS A 124 -17.66 17.87 -6.04
C HIS A 124 -16.66 16.94 -5.36
N ALA A 125 -16.78 16.80 -4.02
CA ALA A 125 -15.94 15.93 -3.25
C ALA A 125 -16.00 14.48 -3.76
N ALA A 126 -17.22 13.94 -3.93
CA ALA A 126 -17.42 12.59 -4.45
C ALA A 126 -16.80 12.38 -5.84
N GLY A 127 -17.00 13.33 -6.76
CA GLY A 127 -16.43 13.28 -8.10
C GLY A 127 -14.89 13.31 -8.11
N LEU A 128 -14.29 14.19 -7.32
CA LEU A 128 -12.84 14.30 -7.19
C LEU A 128 -12.22 13.03 -6.61
N LEU A 129 -12.85 12.41 -5.60
CA LEU A 129 -12.40 11.14 -5.03
C LEU A 129 -12.45 9.98 -6.04
N VAL A 130 -13.47 9.93 -6.91
CA VAL A 130 -13.55 8.93 -7.99
C VAL A 130 -12.42 9.13 -9.00
N VAL A 131 -12.20 10.38 -9.46
CA VAL A 131 -11.13 10.70 -10.43
C VAL A 131 -9.76 10.36 -9.85
N HIS A 132 -9.53 10.68 -8.57
CA HIS A 132 -8.30 10.35 -7.85
C HIS A 132 -8.05 8.83 -7.84
N GLY A 133 -9.04 8.02 -7.48
CA GLY A 133 -8.91 6.56 -7.46
C GLY A 133 -8.64 5.95 -8.84
N LEU A 134 -9.24 6.50 -9.91
CA LEU A 134 -8.96 6.09 -11.29
C LEU A 134 -7.53 6.42 -11.72
N ALA A 135 -6.98 7.56 -11.30
CA ALA A 135 -5.59 7.92 -11.57
C ALA A 135 -4.62 6.90 -10.97
N GLY A 136 -4.87 6.41 -9.76
CA GLY A 136 -4.03 5.41 -9.09
C GLY A 136 -3.94 4.09 -9.84
N VAL A 137 -5.07 3.56 -10.29
CA VAL A 137 -5.08 2.28 -11.01
C VAL A 137 -4.48 2.41 -12.43
N LEU A 138 -4.57 3.58 -13.03
CA LEU A 138 -3.94 3.87 -14.32
C LEU A 138 -2.41 3.91 -14.21
N TRP A 139 -1.87 4.49 -13.14
CA TRP A 139 -0.43 4.61 -12.91
C TRP A 139 0.26 3.27 -12.66
N GLY A 140 -0.36 2.38 -11.86
CA GLY A 140 0.28 1.18 -11.33
C GLY A 140 0.92 0.26 -12.37
N PRO A 141 0.17 -0.33 -13.33
CA PRO A 141 0.72 -1.25 -14.32
C PRO A 141 1.77 -0.60 -15.23
N ALA A 142 1.52 0.63 -15.70
CA ALA A 142 2.43 1.35 -16.59
C ALA A 142 3.79 1.62 -15.92
N SER A 143 3.81 1.91 -14.61
CA SER A 143 5.05 2.13 -13.87
C SER A 143 5.91 0.87 -13.78
N GLN A 144 5.31 -0.31 -13.65
CA GLN A 144 6.05 -1.59 -13.61
C GLN A 144 6.76 -1.89 -14.93
N LEU A 145 6.08 -1.67 -16.06
CA LEU A 145 6.67 -1.85 -17.39
C LEU A 145 7.79 -0.82 -17.63
N LEU A 146 7.58 0.43 -17.23
CA LEU A 146 8.58 1.48 -17.41
C LEU A 146 9.86 1.21 -16.59
N ILE A 147 9.73 0.75 -15.34
CA ILE A 147 10.87 0.36 -14.51
C ILE A 147 11.71 -0.72 -15.23
N HIS A 148 11.05 -1.75 -15.76
CA HIS A 148 11.74 -2.81 -16.48
C HIS A 148 12.48 -2.27 -17.73
N ASP A 149 11.87 -1.35 -18.46
CA ASP A 149 12.48 -0.73 -19.64
C ASP A 149 13.70 0.15 -19.30
N ILE A 150 13.68 0.83 -18.15
CA ILE A 150 14.80 1.66 -17.68
C ILE A 150 16.01 0.79 -17.28
N VAL A 151 15.83 -0.20 -16.39
CA VAL A 151 16.95 -0.92 -15.77
C VAL A 151 17.31 -2.24 -16.44
N GLY A 152 16.43 -2.78 -17.29
CA GLY A 152 16.57 -4.11 -17.88
C GLY A 152 16.32 -5.25 -16.89
N SER A 153 16.35 -6.48 -17.38
CA SER A 153 16.10 -7.69 -16.58
C SER A 153 17.18 -7.92 -15.50
N GLU A 154 18.40 -7.52 -15.77
CA GLU A 154 19.56 -7.72 -14.89
C GLU A 154 19.39 -7.00 -13.53
N HIS A 155 18.94 -5.74 -13.55
CA HIS A 155 18.78 -4.93 -12.34
C HIS A 155 17.33 -4.78 -11.88
N LEU A 156 16.38 -5.47 -12.53
CA LEU A 156 14.94 -5.35 -12.24
C LEU A 156 14.60 -5.66 -10.78
N GLN A 157 15.20 -6.71 -10.21
CA GLN A 157 14.93 -7.08 -8.82
C GLN A 157 15.33 -5.98 -7.83
N SER A 158 16.49 -5.33 -8.07
CA SER A 158 16.96 -4.18 -7.28
C SER A 158 16.01 -2.99 -7.44
N ALA A 159 15.59 -2.68 -8.67
CA ALA A 159 14.69 -1.58 -8.97
C ALA A 159 13.31 -1.76 -8.32
N VAL A 160 12.73 -2.96 -8.38
CA VAL A 160 11.43 -3.26 -7.77
C VAL A 160 11.48 -3.10 -6.24
N ARG A 161 12.55 -3.57 -5.58
CA ARG A 161 12.72 -3.37 -4.13
C ARG A 161 12.85 -1.90 -3.76
N LEU A 162 13.71 -1.17 -4.48
CA LEU A 162 13.90 0.26 -4.26
C LEU A 162 12.60 1.04 -4.49
N SER A 163 11.87 0.74 -5.58
CA SER A 163 10.58 1.38 -5.86
C SER A 163 9.55 1.10 -4.77
N SER A 164 9.53 -0.10 -4.20
CA SER A 164 8.70 -0.43 -3.04
C SER A 164 9.11 0.40 -1.81
N THR A 165 10.40 0.51 -1.54
CA THR A 165 10.93 1.35 -0.43
C THR A 165 10.62 2.83 -0.65
N GLY A 166 10.83 3.35 -1.86
CA GLY A 166 10.49 4.74 -2.20
C GLY A 166 9.00 5.04 -2.03
N ARG A 167 8.13 4.10 -2.41
CA ARG A 167 6.69 4.21 -2.18
C ARG A 167 6.37 4.29 -0.69
N GLN A 168 6.95 3.41 0.13
CA GLN A 168 6.74 3.44 1.57
C GLN A 168 7.25 4.75 2.20
N LEU A 169 8.40 5.24 1.76
CA LEU A 169 8.90 6.55 2.20
C LEU A 169 7.93 7.69 1.84
N GLY A 170 7.36 7.68 0.62
CA GLY A 170 6.33 8.63 0.22
C GLY A 170 5.10 8.57 1.13
N VAL A 171 4.61 7.36 1.42
CA VAL A 171 3.47 7.13 2.33
C VAL A 171 3.76 7.64 3.75
N PHE A 172 4.98 7.45 4.27
CA PHE A 172 5.34 7.90 5.62
C PHE A 172 5.60 9.40 5.70
N LEU A 173 6.23 9.98 4.68
CA LEU A 173 6.52 11.41 4.64
C LEU A 173 5.28 12.25 4.31
N GLY A 174 4.32 11.67 3.57
CA GLY A 174 3.08 12.36 3.18
C GLY A 174 2.35 13.04 4.34
N PRO A 175 1.99 12.33 5.43
CA PRO A 175 1.33 12.93 6.57
C PRO A 175 2.12 14.07 7.22
N ALA A 176 3.44 13.94 7.34
CA ALA A 176 4.28 14.98 7.92
C ALA A 176 4.32 16.23 7.02
N VAL A 177 4.53 16.04 5.72
CA VAL A 177 4.56 17.15 4.74
C VAL A 177 3.17 17.75 4.58
N GLY A 178 2.12 16.93 4.45
CA GLY A 178 0.73 17.38 4.32
C GLY A 178 0.26 18.19 5.53
N GLY A 179 0.54 17.68 6.74
CA GLY A 179 0.29 18.39 7.99
C GLY A 179 1.06 19.70 8.06
N GLY A 180 2.34 19.69 7.69
CA GLY A 180 3.18 20.90 7.64
C GLY A 180 2.64 21.95 6.65
N LEU A 181 2.27 21.55 5.43
CA LEU A 181 1.66 22.43 4.42
C LEU A 181 0.33 23.01 4.93
N MET A 182 -0.50 22.16 5.55
CA MET A 182 -1.79 22.57 6.09
C MET A 182 -1.62 23.60 7.23
N LEU A 183 -0.64 23.40 8.12
CA LEU A 183 -0.38 24.32 9.23
C LEU A 183 0.26 25.64 8.80
N TRP A 184 1.14 25.59 7.78
CA TRP A 184 1.91 26.76 7.34
C TRP A 184 1.15 27.60 6.31
N LEU A 185 0.52 26.96 5.33
CA LEU A 185 -0.16 27.63 4.21
C LEU A 185 -1.69 27.62 4.36
N GLY A 186 -2.21 26.80 5.28
CA GLY A 186 -3.63 26.47 5.33
C GLY A 186 -4.02 25.38 4.30
N PRO A 187 -5.17 24.71 4.51
CA PRO A 187 -5.59 23.60 3.66
C PRO A 187 -5.71 23.95 2.17
N PRO A 188 -6.31 25.08 1.74
CA PRO A 188 -6.47 25.40 0.32
C PRO A 188 -5.13 25.59 -0.39
N LEU A 189 -4.25 26.43 0.17
CA LEU A 189 -2.93 26.69 -0.42
C LEU A 189 -2.00 25.48 -0.31
N GLY A 190 -2.16 24.65 0.72
CA GLY A 190 -1.44 23.38 0.86
C GLY A 190 -1.76 22.43 -0.28
N LEU A 191 -3.03 22.32 -0.71
CA LEU A 191 -3.45 21.52 -1.86
C LEU A 191 -2.94 22.11 -3.19
N LEU A 192 -2.95 23.44 -3.34
CA LEU A 192 -2.37 24.09 -4.52
C LEU A 192 -0.85 23.86 -4.60
N ALA A 193 -0.14 23.96 -3.49
CA ALA A 193 1.29 23.67 -3.41
C ALA A 193 1.61 22.20 -3.71
N ASN A 194 0.72 21.27 -3.33
CA ASN A 194 0.86 19.85 -3.60
C ASN A 194 0.97 19.51 -5.09
N VAL A 195 0.34 20.32 -5.96
CA VAL A 195 0.45 20.18 -7.43
C VAL A 195 1.90 20.18 -7.88
N LEU A 196 2.76 20.98 -7.23
CA LEU A 196 4.19 21.11 -7.59
C LEU A 196 4.98 19.82 -7.32
N LEU A 197 4.53 18.97 -6.36
CA LEU A 197 5.20 17.71 -6.04
C LEU A 197 5.01 16.63 -7.12
N TYR A 198 3.97 16.75 -7.96
CA TYR A 198 3.77 15.86 -9.12
C TYR A 198 4.57 16.27 -10.35
N LEU A 199 5.00 17.54 -10.43
CA LEU A 199 5.70 18.09 -11.62
C LEU A 199 7.00 17.34 -11.95
N PRO A 200 7.89 16.98 -11.00
CA PRO A 200 9.16 16.34 -11.34
C PRO A 200 9.00 15.07 -12.15
N LEU A 201 8.03 14.21 -11.79
CA LEU A 201 7.74 13.00 -12.56
C LEU A 201 7.14 13.31 -13.92
N THR A 202 6.15 14.20 -13.96
CA THR A 202 5.45 14.59 -15.20
C THR A 202 6.41 15.21 -16.22
N VAL A 203 7.29 16.11 -15.77
CA VAL A 203 8.28 16.79 -16.64
C VAL A 203 9.35 15.80 -17.09
N TRP A 204 9.89 14.96 -16.20
CA TRP A 204 10.90 13.98 -16.59
C TRP A 204 10.38 13.03 -17.67
N LEU A 205 9.12 12.58 -17.55
CA LEU A 205 8.50 11.70 -18.54
C LEU A 205 8.34 12.33 -19.93
N LEU A 206 8.38 13.66 -20.07
CA LEU A 206 8.37 14.32 -21.39
C LEU A 206 9.64 14.00 -22.18
N PHE A 207 10.78 13.88 -21.49
CA PHE A 207 12.10 13.75 -22.07
C PHE A 207 12.67 12.32 -21.97
N ALA A 208 12.06 11.45 -21.16
CA ALA A 208 12.52 10.07 -20.97
C ALA A 208 12.44 9.28 -22.29
N PRO A 209 13.51 8.55 -22.71
CA PRO A 209 13.50 7.77 -23.95
C PRO A 209 12.76 6.43 -23.84
N TYR A 210 12.33 6.05 -22.65
CA TYR A 210 11.73 4.75 -22.34
C TYR A 210 10.21 4.78 -22.53
N THR A 211 9.68 3.89 -23.36
CA THR A 211 8.22 3.79 -23.59
C THR A 211 7.52 2.73 -22.73
N GLY A 212 8.28 1.91 -22.01
CA GLY A 212 7.83 0.67 -21.37
C GLY A 212 8.01 -0.56 -22.26
N HIS A 213 8.35 -0.37 -23.55
CA HIS A 213 8.44 -1.43 -24.56
C HIS A 213 9.75 -1.42 -25.35
N SER A 214 10.68 -0.50 -25.08
CA SER A 214 11.88 -0.25 -25.89
C SER A 214 12.84 -1.45 -25.90
N ARG A 215 12.87 -2.25 -24.84
CA ARG A 215 13.75 -3.44 -24.71
C ARG A 215 13.07 -4.75 -25.12
N HIS A 216 11.77 -4.79 -25.20
CA HIS A 216 11.01 -5.94 -25.61
C HIS A 216 10.22 -5.54 -26.84
N GLY A 217 10.66 -6.00 -28.02
CA GLY A 217 9.79 -5.91 -29.20
C GLY A 217 8.38 -6.38 -28.81
N THR A 218 7.36 -5.75 -29.35
CA THR A 218 5.92 -5.90 -29.07
C THR A 218 5.35 -7.34 -29.21
N ARG A 219 6.11 -8.37 -28.87
CA ARG A 219 5.61 -9.73 -28.76
C ARG A 219 5.05 -9.94 -27.38
N GLY A 220 3.74 -9.78 -27.31
CA GLY A 220 2.93 -10.09 -26.17
C GLY A 220 3.30 -11.43 -25.53
N VAL A 221 4.10 -11.39 -24.50
CA VAL A 221 3.86 -12.27 -23.38
C VAL A 221 2.51 -11.81 -22.87
N LYS A 222 1.45 -12.56 -23.23
CA LYS A 222 0.16 -12.44 -22.56
C LYS A 222 0.48 -12.53 -21.08
N ALA A 223 0.68 -11.40 -20.42
CA ALA A 223 0.53 -11.33 -18.99
C ALA A 223 -0.89 -11.84 -18.76
N ARG A 224 -1.03 -13.11 -18.45
CA ARG A 224 -2.26 -13.67 -17.91
C ARG A 224 -2.43 -12.87 -16.62
N GLY A 225 -3.14 -11.75 -16.75
CA GLY A 225 -3.51 -10.95 -15.60
C GLY A 225 -4.15 -11.93 -14.63
N LEU A 226 -3.68 -11.91 -13.39
CA LEU A 226 -4.33 -12.64 -12.30
C LEU A 226 -5.76 -12.09 -12.20
N GLY A 227 -6.66 -12.67 -12.96
CA GLY A 227 -8.09 -12.48 -12.75
C GLY A 227 -8.47 -13.10 -11.41
N LEU A 228 -9.60 -12.67 -10.86
CA LEU A 228 -10.12 -13.23 -9.61
C LEU A 228 -10.13 -14.77 -9.62
N LYS A 229 -10.42 -15.38 -10.80
CA LYS A 229 -10.40 -16.82 -11.01
C LYS A 229 -9.00 -17.43 -10.85
N ASP A 230 -7.98 -16.82 -11.44
CA ASP A 230 -6.58 -17.31 -11.33
C ASP A 230 -6.07 -17.20 -9.89
N GLY A 231 -6.51 -16.15 -9.15
CA GLY A 231 -6.23 -15.99 -7.73
C GLY A 231 -6.89 -17.09 -6.88
N LEU A 232 -8.15 -17.40 -7.13
CA LEU A 232 -8.88 -18.46 -6.44
C LEU A 232 -8.33 -19.85 -6.78
N GLU A 233 -7.92 -20.09 -8.02
CA GLU A 233 -7.25 -21.35 -8.41
C GLU A 233 -5.89 -21.50 -7.73
N ALA A 234 -5.09 -20.43 -7.66
CA ALA A 234 -3.83 -20.44 -6.92
C ALA A 234 -4.05 -20.70 -5.44
N LEU A 235 -5.09 -20.11 -4.83
CA LEU A 235 -5.47 -20.35 -3.44
C LEU A 235 -5.87 -21.81 -3.21
N LYS A 236 -6.67 -22.39 -4.12
CA LYS A 236 -7.07 -23.79 -4.07
C LYS A 236 -5.86 -24.73 -4.17
N GLN A 237 -4.89 -24.43 -5.05
CA GLN A 237 -3.68 -25.23 -5.21
C GLN A 237 -2.77 -25.20 -3.95
N VAL A 238 -2.83 -24.14 -3.16
CA VAL A 238 -2.05 -23.98 -1.92
C VAL A 238 -2.88 -24.19 -0.66
N SER A 239 -4.12 -24.67 -0.75
CA SER A 239 -4.99 -24.90 0.40
C SER A 239 -4.38 -25.86 1.43
N GLY A 240 -3.49 -26.78 1.00
CA GLY A 240 -2.69 -27.63 1.89
C GLY A 240 -1.54 -26.91 2.62
N ASN A 241 -1.12 -25.71 2.17
CA ASN A 241 -0.08 -24.95 2.83
C ASN A 241 -0.70 -23.95 3.82
N ARG A 242 -0.94 -24.43 5.06
CA ARG A 242 -1.58 -23.66 6.13
C ARG A 242 -0.89 -22.30 6.38
N VAL A 243 0.44 -22.23 6.23
CA VAL A 243 1.20 -20.98 6.44
C VAL A 243 0.85 -19.92 5.40
N VAL A 244 0.95 -20.28 4.11
CA VAL A 244 0.66 -19.33 3.02
C VAL A 244 -0.80 -18.90 3.07
N LEU A 245 -1.71 -19.87 3.25
CA LEU A 245 -3.15 -19.59 3.34
C LEU A 245 -3.46 -18.64 4.50
N SER A 246 -2.91 -18.90 5.69
CA SER A 246 -3.14 -18.04 6.86
C SER A 246 -2.62 -16.62 6.65
N MET A 247 -1.45 -16.44 6.03
CA MET A 247 -0.88 -15.11 5.78
C MET A 247 -1.69 -14.33 4.74
N VAL A 248 -2.17 -14.98 3.68
CA VAL A 248 -3.03 -14.36 2.66
C VAL A 248 -4.39 -13.96 3.26
N LEU A 249 -5.01 -14.86 4.02
CA LEU A 249 -6.30 -14.59 4.67
C LEU A 249 -6.17 -13.49 5.73
N LEU A 250 -5.15 -13.55 6.58
CA LEU A 250 -4.91 -12.56 7.62
C LEU A 250 -4.71 -11.17 7.00
N SER A 251 -3.94 -11.08 5.92
CA SER A 251 -3.73 -9.83 5.19
C SER A 251 -5.02 -9.31 4.55
N GLY A 252 -5.82 -10.20 3.96
CA GLY A 252 -7.12 -9.85 3.37
C GLY A 252 -8.14 -9.36 4.40
N PHE A 253 -8.28 -10.08 5.51
CA PHE A 253 -9.20 -9.67 6.58
C PHE A 253 -8.74 -8.39 7.30
N SER A 254 -7.43 -8.20 7.48
CA SER A 254 -6.90 -6.96 8.03
C SER A 254 -7.23 -5.77 7.14
N ALA A 255 -7.13 -5.95 5.84
CA ALA A 255 -7.48 -4.94 4.85
C ALA A 255 -9.00 -4.67 4.80
N LEU A 256 -9.82 -5.72 4.90
CA LEU A 256 -11.28 -5.63 4.86
C LEU A 256 -11.86 -4.94 6.09
N PHE A 257 -11.44 -5.34 7.29
CA PHE A 257 -12.06 -4.85 8.52
C PHE A 257 -11.53 -3.48 8.93
N VAL A 258 -10.24 -3.24 8.86
CA VAL A 258 -9.61 -2.00 9.34
C VAL A 258 -9.00 -1.19 8.19
N GLY A 259 -8.17 -1.84 7.37
CA GLY A 259 -7.53 -1.25 6.21
C GLY A 259 -6.89 0.12 6.49
N ASN A 260 -7.23 1.10 5.67
CA ASN A 260 -6.84 2.50 5.82
C ASN A 260 -8.03 3.41 6.23
N ALA A 261 -9.23 2.86 6.44
CA ALA A 261 -10.42 3.68 6.66
C ALA A 261 -10.33 4.50 7.96
N PHE A 262 -9.65 3.98 9.00
CA PHE A 262 -9.42 4.74 10.22
C PHE A 262 -8.61 6.02 9.99
N GLN A 263 -7.72 6.06 8.98
CA GLN A 263 -6.96 7.27 8.63
C GLN A 263 -7.87 8.35 8.04
N ALA A 264 -8.86 7.96 7.23
CA ALA A 264 -9.86 8.90 6.70
C ALA A 264 -10.80 9.46 7.79
N GLN A 265 -10.96 8.74 8.89
CA GLN A 265 -11.77 9.16 10.04
C GLN A 265 -10.97 9.96 11.11
N MET A 266 -9.63 10.06 10.96
CA MET A 266 -8.78 10.75 11.95
C MET A 266 -9.20 12.18 12.28
N PRO A 267 -9.73 13.00 11.34
CA PRO A 267 -10.22 14.34 11.69
C PRO A 267 -11.34 14.30 12.72
N GLU A 268 -12.25 13.32 12.63
CA GLU A 268 -13.36 13.15 13.59
C GLU A 268 -12.83 12.70 14.96
N TYR A 269 -11.89 11.75 15.01
CA TYR A 269 -11.22 11.37 16.26
C TYR A 269 -10.50 12.55 16.93
N ALA A 270 -9.79 13.38 16.15
CA ALA A 270 -9.13 14.57 16.69
C ALA A 270 -10.14 15.57 17.27
N HIS A 271 -11.27 15.75 16.60
CA HIS A 271 -12.37 16.59 17.08
C HIS A 271 -12.97 16.06 18.39
N ASP A 272 -13.32 14.76 18.45
CA ASP A 272 -13.95 14.12 19.61
C ASP A 272 -13.02 14.10 20.84
N LEU A 273 -11.70 14.08 20.63
CA LEU A 273 -10.68 14.22 21.68
C LEU A 273 -10.50 15.68 22.13
N GLY A 274 -11.30 16.62 21.64
CA GLY A 274 -11.34 18.01 22.11
C GLY A 274 -10.15 18.88 21.73
N THR A 275 -9.32 18.48 20.78
CA THR A 275 -8.01 19.08 20.54
C THR A 275 -7.93 19.92 19.27
N ASP A 276 -8.98 19.99 18.43
CA ASP A 276 -8.75 20.39 17.04
C ASP A 276 -9.45 21.66 16.59
N LYS A 277 -8.71 22.77 16.65
CA LYS A 277 -9.09 24.01 15.97
C LYS A 277 -8.31 24.29 14.68
N ALA A 278 -7.14 23.63 14.46
CA ALA A 278 -6.21 24.00 13.41
C ALA A 278 -5.68 22.80 12.56
N GLY A 279 -6.19 21.61 12.74
CA GLY A 279 -5.69 20.41 12.04
C GLY A 279 -4.35 19.85 12.55
N ALA A 280 -3.73 20.51 13.52
CA ALA A 280 -2.45 20.05 14.09
C ALA A 280 -2.59 18.71 14.81
N ALA A 281 -3.63 18.57 15.63
CA ALA A 281 -3.89 17.35 16.38
C ALA A 281 -4.17 16.17 15.44
N TYR A 282 -4.95 16.38 14.41
CA TYR A 282 -5.17 15.41 13.34
C TYR A 282 -3.86 14.96 12.67
N SER A 283 -3.02 15.93 12.30
CA SER A 283 -1.73 15.65 11.66
C SER A 283 -0.78 14.87 12.58
N PHE A 284 -0.78 15.16 13.90
CA PHE A 284 0.02 14.42 14.88
C PHE A 284 -0.50 13.00 15.11
N LEU A 285 -1.80 12.74 15.05
CA LEU A 285 -2.36 11.39 15.11
C LEU A 285 -1.86 10.53 13.92
N LEU A 286 -1.92 11.06 12.70
CA LEU A 286 -1.36 10.39 11.51
C LEU A 286 0.16 10.23 11.62
N GLY A 287 0.85 11.29 12.08
CA GLY A 287 2.28 11.29 12.30
C GLY A 287 2.76 10.26 13.32
N ALA A 288 2.00 10.07 14.40
CA ALA A 288 2.30 9.05 15.41
C ALA A 288 2.23 7.63 14.83
N ASN A 289 1.19 7.34 14.02
CA ASN A 289 1.07 6.06 13.34
C ASN A 289 2.22 5.83 12.34
N ALA A 290 2.55 6.83 11.53
CA ALA A 290 3.65 6.77 10.58
C ALA A 290 5.02 6.61 11.30
N ALA A 291 5.27 7.36 12.38
CA ALA A 291 6.49 7.25 13.17
C ALA A 291 6.64 5.86 13.80
N GLY A 292 5.54 5.29 14.31
CA GLY A 292 5.51 3.91 14.81
C GLY A 292 5.90 2.90 13.73
N ALA A 293 5.37 3.04 12.50
CA ALA A 293 5.72 2.18 11.39
C ALA A 293 7.21 2.28 11.01
N VAL A 294 7.79 3.50 11.00
CA VAL A 294 9.23 3.70 10.74
C VAL A 294 10.07 3.01 11.83
N VAL A 295 9.73 3.22 13.10
CA VAL A 295 10.43 2.57 14.24
C VAL A 295 10.31 1.06 14.14
N GLY A 296 9.12 0.53 13.86
CA GLY A 296 8.89 -0.91 13.64
C GLY A 296 9.78 -1.47 12.52
N GLY A 297 9.87 -0.76 11.40
CA GLY A 297 10.74 -1.12 10.27
C GLY A 297 12.22 -1.15 10.64
N LEU A 298 12.71 -0.12 11.33
CA LEU A 298 14.09 -0.03 11.78
C LEU A 298 14.46 -1.12 12.79
N LEU A 299 13.55 -1.46 13.71
CA LEU A 299 13.76 -2.54 14.67
C LEU A 299 13.84 -3.92 14.00
N LEU A 300 13.04 -4.14 12.95
CA LEU A 300 13.06 -5.39 12.18
C LEU A 300 14.35 -5.53 11.36
N GLU A 301 14.76 -4.46 10.69
CA GLU A 301 15.92 -4.46 9.78
C GLU A 301 17.25 -4.38 10.56
N GLY A 302 17.34 -3.46 11.54
CA GLY A 302 18.61 -3.06 12.15
C GLY A 302 19.21 -4.07 13.13
N ARG A 303 18.40 -4.94 13.74
CA ARG A 303 18.87 -5.90 14.73
C ARG A 303 18.59 -7.36 14.39
N GLY A 304 17.86 -7.63 13.31
CA GLY A 304 17.43 -9.00 12.97
C GLY A 304 16.70 -9.70 14.14
N LEU A 305 16.09 -8.90 15.05
CA LEU A 305 15.55 -9.35 16.34
C LEU A 305 14.41 -10.35 16.17
N LEU A 306 13.69 -10.30 15.04
CA LEU A 306 12.56 -11.16 14.79
C LEU A 306 12.78 -11.97 13.52
N ARG A 307 12.96 -13.28 13.67
CA ARG A 307 12.94 -14.19 12.52
C ARG A 307 11.52 -14.26 11.96
N PRO A 308 11.36 -14.26 10.61
CA PRO A 308 10.06 -14.43 9.99
C PRO A 308 9.42 -15.74 10.46
N SER A 309 8.37 -15.64 11.28
CA SER A 309 7.61 -16.77 11.77
C SER A 309 6.11 -16.50 11.75
N VAL A 310 5.32 -17.54 11.56
CA VAL A 310 3.85 -17.46 11.58
C VAL A 310 3.37 -16.89 12.93
N ARG A 311 3.99 -17.35 14.01
CA ARG A 311 3.67 -16.89 15.39
C ARG A 311 3.91 -15.38 15.53
N THR A 312 5.07 -14.88 15.07
CA THR A 312 5.40 -13.45 15.14
C THR A 312 4.41 -12.63 14.33
N ALA A 313 4.07 -13.07 13.09
CA ALA A 313 3.12 -12.36 12.24
C ALA A 313 1.73 -12.27 12.89
N ILE A 314 1.21 -13.38 13.43
CA ILE A 314 -0.12 -13.42 14.03
C ILE A 314 -0.17 -12.64 15.35
N VAL A 315 0.87 -12.75 16.20
CA VAL A 315 0.95 -11.98 17.45
C VAL A 315 1.02 -10.49 17.15
N ALA A 316 1.83 -10.06 16.16
CA ALA A 316 1.88 -8.66 15.74
C ALA A 316 0.52 -8.16 15.22
N ALA A 317 -0.21 -8.99 14.45
CA ALA A 317 -1.57 -8.66 14.00
C ALA A 317 -2.55 -8.53 15.15
N ALA A 318 -2.49 -9.45 16.14
CA ALA A 318 -3.34 -9.37 17.34
C ALA A 318 -3.04 -8.11 18.17
N LEU A 319 -1.77 -7.77 18.36
CA LEU A 319 -1.37 -6.54 19.05
C LEU A 319 -1.81 -5.30 18.28
N TRP A 320 -1.76 -5.34 16.94
CA TRP A 320 -2.32 -4.28 16.11
C TRP A 320 -3.84 -4.12 16.31
N CYS A 321 -4.59 -5.23 16.34
CA CYS A 321 -6.03 -5.17 16.61
C CYS A 321 -6.33 -4.58 18.01
N ILE A 322 -5.56 -4.97 19.03
CA ILE A 322 -5.71 -4.46 20.39
C ILE A 322 -5.41 -2.96 20.45
N THR A 323 -4.33 -2.51 19.79
CA THR A 323 -3.96 -1.09 19.80
C THR A 323 -4.93 -0.24 19.01
N ILE A 324 -5.46 -0.72 17.87
CA ILE A 324 -6.50 -0.02 17.11
C ILE A 324 -7.84 0.00 17.88
N GLY A 325 -8.23 -1.12 18.51
CA GLY A 325 -9.42 -1.16 19.36
C GLY A 325 -9.28 -0.24 20.57
N GLY A 326 -8.10 -0.22 21.20
CA GLY A 326 -7.78 0.72 22.28
C GLY A 326 -7.83 2.18 21.81
N PHE A 327 -7.32 2.49 20.62
CA PHE A 327 -7.44 3.81 20.03
C PHE A 327 -8.91 4.20 19.79
N ALA A 328 -9.72 3.29 19.28
CA ALA A 328 -11.15 3.53 19.11
C ALA A 328 -11.87 3.85 20.44
N ALA A 329 -11.41 3.29 21.55
CA ALA A 329 -11.95 3.52 22.89
C ALA A 329 -11.23 4.67 23.66
N ALA A 330 -10.21 5.31 23.07
CA ALA A 330 -9.41 6.31 23.76
C ALA A 330 -10.23 7.58 24.04
N THR A 331 -10.15 8.06 25.29
CA THR A 331 -10.82 9.31 25.75
C THR A 331 -9.83 10.45 25.97
N SER A 332 -8.53 10.20 25.81
CA SER A 332 -7.49 11.21 25.95
C SER A 332 -6.55 11.24 24.76
N TYR A 333 -6.19 12.44 24.32
CA TYR A 333 -5.33 12.62 23.16
C TYR A 333 -3.92 12.02 23.31
N PRO A 334 -3.21 12.11 24.48
CA PRO A 334 -1.93 11.45 24.65
C PRO A 334 -2.01 9.92 24.57
N ALA A 335 -3.10 9.32 25.09
CA ALA A 335 -3.31 7.87 24.96
C ALA A 335 -3.55 7.47 23.51
N ALA A 336 -4.32 8.27 22.76
CA ALA A 336 -4.55 8.06 21.33
C ALA A 336 -3.25 8.08 20.52
N LEU A 337 -2.35 9.06 20.78
CA LEU A 337 -1.03 9.14 20.15
C LEU A 337 -0.17 7.91 20.45
N ALA A 338 -0.10 7.47 21.70
CA ALA A 338 0.67 6.30 22.11
C ALA A 338 0.13 5.01 21.45
N LEU A 339 -1.19 4.84 21.43
CA LEU A 339 -1.83 3.67 20.83
C LEU A 339 -1.65 3.64 19.32
N LEU A 340 -1.74 4.77 18.64
CA LEU A 340 -1.48 4.86 17.19
C LEU A 340 -0.01 4.62 16.85
N PHE A 341 0.92 5.12 17.66
CA PHE A 341 2.34 4.81 17.49
C PHE A 341 2.58 3.30 17.59
N LEU A 342 2.06 2.64 18.62
CA LEU A 342 2.16 1.19 18.77
C LEU A 342 1.45 0.44 17.64
N ALA A 343 0.28 0.93 17.20
CA ALA A 343 -0.42 0.38 16.07
C ALA A 343 0.43 0.42 14.80
N GLY A 344 1.15 1.51 14.54
CA GLY A 344 2.10 1.63 13.44
C GLY A 344 3.22 0.59 13.50
N VAL A 345 3.85 0.41 14.68
CA VAL A 345 4.89 -0.62 14.91
C VAL A 345 4.36 -2.01 14.57
N PHE A 346 3.21 -2.39 15.13
CA PHE A 346 2.67 -3.74 14.96
C PHE A 346 2.12 -3.98 13.56
N ASN A 347 1.52 -2.98 12.93
CA ASN A 347 1.02 -3.08 11.57
C ASN A 347 2.13 -3.39 10.57
N LEU A 348 3.22 -2.61 10.60
CA LEU A 348 4.36 -2.84 9.72
C LEU A 348 5.02 -4.19 9.99
N THR A 349 5.19 -4.55 11.27
CA THR A 349 5.74 -5.86 11.68
C THR A 349 4.93 -7.00 11.10
N PHE A 350 3.62 -6.98 11.29
CA PHE A 350 2.70 -7.99 10.76
C PHE A 350 2.79 -8.09 9.23
N HIS A 351 2.62 -6.97 8.51
CA HIS A 351 2.63 -6.97 7.05
C HIS A 351 3.96 -7.45 6.46
N SER A 352 5.08 -6.99 7.01
CA SER A 352 6.42 -7.40 6.58
C SER A 352 6.64 -8.90 6.79
N MET A 353 6.29 -9.43 7.97
CA MET A 353 6.42 -10.85 8.27
C MET A 353 5.52 -11.71 7.40
N ALA A 354 4.25 -11.32 7.22
CA ALA A 354 3.29 -12.05 6.40
C ALA A 354 3.75 -12.12 4.94
N GLN A 355 4.17 -11.00 4.36
CA GLN A 355 4.70 -10.95 3.00
C GLN A 355 5.96 -11.82 2.83
N THR A 356 6.88 -11.75 3.77
CA THR A 356 8.12 -12.55 3.76
C THR A 356 7.80 -14.05 3.84
N LEU A 357 6.88 -14.45 4.71
CA LEU A 357 6.48 -15.87 4.84
C LEU A 357 5.83 -16.38 3.55
N VAL A 358 4.97 -15.59 2.90
CA VAL A 358 4.41 -15.98 1.59
C VAL A 358 5.52 -16.16 0.57
N GLN A 359 6.50 -15.25 0.49
CA GLN A 359 7.62 -15.37 -0.44
C GLN A 359 8.51 -16.59 -0.18
N LEU A 360 8.80 -16.91 1.08
CA LEU A 360 9.68 -18.01 1.47
C LEU A 360 9.00 -19.38 1.40
N LYS A 361 7.71 -19.46 1.72
CA LYS A 361 6.98 -20.73 1.83
C LYS A 361 6.17 -21.08 0.57
N ALA A 362 6.08 -20.15 -0.39
CA ALA A 362 5.44 -20.41 -1.68
C ALA A 362 6.26 -21.38 -2.53
N PRO A 363 5.65 -22.42 -3.13
CA PRO A 363 6.29 -23.28 -4.12
C PRO A 363 6.88 -22.45 -5.27
N ALA A 364 8.06 -22.81 -5.78
CA ALA A 364 8.78 -22.02 -6.77
C ALA A 364 7.96 -21.75 -8.05
N ASN A 365 7.18 -22.74 -8.50
CA ASN A 365 6.33 -22.66 -9.69
C ASN A 365 5.06 -21.79 -9.47
N LEU A 366 4.66 -21.50 -8.25
CA LEU A 366 3.48 -20.71 -7.90
C LEU A 366 3.82 -19.40 -7.19
N ARG A 367 5.10 -19.14 -6.87
CA ARG A 367 5.54 -18.02 -6.04
C ARG A 367 5.02 -16.67 -6.55
N GLY A 368 5.15 -16.39 -7.84
CA GLY A 368 4.64 -15.15 -8.44
C GLY A 368 3.14 -14.98 -8.28
N ARG A 369 2.36 -16.05 -8.51
CA ARG A 369 0.89 -16.04 -8.35
C ARG A 369 0.48 -15.79 -6.90
N LEU A 370 1.18 -16.40 -5.94
CA LEU A 370 0.89 -16.25 -4.52
C LEU A 370 1.27 -14.88 -3.97
N ILE A 371 2.35 -14.29 -4.45
CA ILE A 371 2.70 -12.90 -4.16
C ILE A 371 1.63 -11.96 -4.74
N GLY A 372 1.20 -12.19 -5.98
CA GLY A 372 0.11 -11.44 -6.59
C GLY A 372 -1.20 -11.56 -5.80
N LEU A 373 -1.55 -12.77 -5.37
CA LEU A 373 -2.73 -13.03 -4.53
C LEU A 373 -2.63 -12.30 -3.18
N PHE A 374 -1.47 -12.33 -2.54
CA PHE A 374 -1.21 -11.61 -1.30
C PHE A 374 -1.43 -10.09 -1.48
N HIS A 375 -0.89 -9.51 -2.56
CA HIS A 375 -1.10 -8.10 -2.87
C HIS A 375 -2.55 -7.76 -3.23
N MET A 376 -3.24 -8.64 -3.94
CA MET A 376 -4.66 -8.47 -4.23
C MET A 376 -5.49 -8.51 -2.94
N SER A 377 -5.20 -9.45 -2.03
CA SER A 377 -5.86 -9.52 -0.73
C SER A 377 -5.56 -8.29 0.13
N SER A 378 -4.30 -7.88 0.24
CA SER A 378 -3.89 -6.78 1.13
C SER A 378 -4.31 -5.39 0.63
N ASN A 379 -4.42 -5.19 -0.69
CA ASN A 379 -4.77 -3.90 -1.28
C ASN A 379 -6.22 -3.86 -1.77
N GLY A 380 -6.67 -4.89 -2.51
CA GLY A 380 -8.03 -4.91 -3.06
C GLY A 380 -9.10 -4.94 -1.98
N MET A 381 -8.89 -5.70 -0.90
CA MET A 381 -9.84 -5.78 0.19
C MET A 381 -9.93 -4.49 1.03
N ARG A 382 -8.97 -3.56 0.89
CA ARG A 382 -9.02 -2.24 1.58
C ARG A 382 -10.24 -1.41 1.19
N ALA A 383 -10.76 -1.57 -0.03
CA ALA A 383 -11.99 -0.90 -0.44
C ALA A 383 -13.13 -1.14 0.55
N PHE A 384 -13.25 -2.36 1.05
CA PHE A 384 -14.32 -2.74 1.98
C PHE A 384 -14.14 -2.16 3.38
N SER A 385 -12.92 -1.76 3.78
CA SER A 385 -12.74 -1.03 5.04
C SER A 385 -13.44 0.33 5.03
N GLY A 386 -13.63 0.94 3.85
CA GLY A 386 -14.46 2.12 3.69
C GLY A 386 -15.91 1.87 4.11
N VAL A 387 -16.42 0.65 3.93
CA VAL A 387 -17.77 0.24 4.36
C VAL A 387 -17.76 -0.14 5.85
N THR A 388 -16.86 -1.03 6.29
CA THR A 388 -16.85 -1.57 7.65
C THR A 388 -16.52 -0.53 8.72
N VAL A 389 -15.67 0.44 8.42
CA VAL A 389 -15.29 1.53 9.34
C VAL A 389 -16.00 2.84 8.96
N GLY A 390 -15.95 3.20 7.66
CA GLY A 390 -16.42 4.50 7.22
C GLY A 390 -17.94 4.60 7.15
N VAL A 391 -18.58 3.84 6.26
CA VAL A 391 -20.05 3.90 6.09
C VAL A 391 -20.75 3.47 7.37
N LEU A 392 -20.33 2.37 7.98
CA LEU A 392 -20.89 1.92 9.26
C LEU A 392 -20.70 2.98 10.36
N GLY A 393 -19.56 3.70 10.36
CA GLY A 393 -19.30 4.80 11.28
C GLY A 393 -20.31 5.94 11.17
N GLY A 394 -20.88 6.16 9.98
CA GLY A 394 -21.98 7.12 9.79
C GLY A 394 -23.29 6.73 10.47
N PHE A 395 -23.50 5.45 10.76
CA PHE A 395 -24.71 4.94 11.43
C PHE A 395 -24.54 4.74 12.93
N ILE A 396 -23.39 4.20 13.37
CA ILE A 396 -23.18 3.83 14.79
C ILE A 396 -22.08 4.65 15.47
N GLY A 397 -21.48 5.61 14.76
CA GLY A 397 -20.33 6.40 15.22
C GLY A 397 -18.99 5.74 14.89
N VAL A 398 -17.97 6.60 14.65
CA VAL A 398 -16.64 6.16 14.20
C VAL A 398 -15.90 5.29 15.25
N HIS A 399 -16.08 5.59 16.52
CA HIS A 399 -15.50 4.85 17.63
C HIS A 399 -16.03 3.41 17.69
N TRP A 400 -17.34 3.22 17.59
CA TRP A 400 -17.96 1.91 17.62
C TRP A 400 -17.65 1.08 16.36
N SER A 401 -17.69 1.70 15.19
CA SER A 401 -17.43 1.00 13.92
C SER A 401 -15.99 0.47 13.87
N LEU A 402 -15.01 1.29 14.27
CA LEU A 402 -13.60 0.87 14.31
C LEU A 402 -13.35 -0.16 15.42
N GLY A 403 -13.93 0.03 16.60
CA GLY A 403 -13.82 -0.91 17.72
C GLY A 403 -14.37 -2.29 17.37
N LEU A 404 -15.57 -2.37 16.77
CA LEU A 404 -16.17 -3.61 16.31
C LEU A 404 -15.36 -4.26 15.19
N SER A 405 -14.86 -3.47 14.23
CA SER A 405 -14.01 -3.95 13.15
C SER A 405 -12.70 -4.54 13.69
N ALA A 406 -12.06 -3.89 14.66
CA ALA A 406 -10.85 -4.38 15.31
C ALA A 406 -11.13 -5.67 16.12
N ALA A 407 -12.26 -5.75 16.81
CA ALA A 407 -12.69 -6.95 17.54
C ALA A 407 -12.98 -8.13 16.60
N ALA A 408 -13.68 -7.89 15.49
CA ALA A 408 -13.93 -8.92 14.47
C ALA A 408 -12.62 -9.43 13.86
N LEU A 409 -11.69 -8.53 13.52
CA LEU A 409 -10.37 -8.91 13.03
C LEU A 409 -9.58 -9.70 14.09
N LEU A 410 -9.64 -9.32 15.36
CA LEU A 410 -8.97 -10.04 16.44
C LEU A 410 -9.52 -11.47 16.57
N ALA A 411 -10.84 -11.66 16.48
CA ALA A 411 -11.45 -12.97 16.48
C ALA A 411 -10.96 -13.85 15.31
N VAL A 412 -10.91 -13.29 14.10
CA VAL A 412 -10.33 -13.97 12.93
C VAL A 412 -8.86 -14.30 13.16
N THR A 413 -8.08 -13.37 13.73
CA THR A 413 -6.65 -13.56 14.00
C THR A 413 -6.41 -14.70 14.97
N ILE A 414 -7.22 -14.81 16.02
CA ILE A 414 -7.19 -15.94 16.99
C ILE A 414 -7.56 -17.26 16.30
N GLY A 415 -8.59 -17.27 15.47
CA GLY A 415 -8.96 -18.45 14.68
C GLY A 415 -7.85 -18.92 13.74
N LEU A 416 -7.19 -17.98 13.06
CA LEU A 416 -6.06 -18.28 12.19
C LEU A 416 -4.82 -18.74 12.97
N PHE A 417 -4.63 -18.29 14.20
CA PHE A 417 -3.57 -18.79 15.07
C PHE A 417 -3.74 -20.27 15.37
N ALA A 418 -4.95 -20.68 15.75
CA ALA A 418 -5.29 -22.08 16.01
C ALA A 418 -5.17 -22.97 14.76
N PHE A 419 -5.50 -22.40 13.58
CA PHE A 419 -5.40 -23.11 12.30
C PHE A 419 -3.95 -23.25 11.80
N ALA A 420 -3.12 -22.21 11.96
CA ALA A 420 -1.78 -22.12 11.36
C ALA A 420 -0.72 -22.86 12.19
N ILE A 421 -0.92 -23.01 13.50
CA ILE A 421 -0.01 -23.68 14.42
C ILE A 421 -0.70 -24.99 14.87
N PRO A 422 -0.36 -26.14 14.27
CA PRO A 422 -0.87 -27.43 14.74
C PRO A 422 -0.50 -27.60 16.23
N GLY A 423 -1.46 -28.00 17.03
CA GLY A 423 -1.19 -28.34 18.42
C GLY A 423 -0.09 -29.38 18.48
N SER A 424 0.77 -29.30 19.50
CA SER A 424 1.91 -30.18 19.77
C SER A 424 1.57 -31.67 19.95
N GLY A 425 0.45 -32.13 19.40
CA GLY A 425 -0.07 -33.48 19.51
C GLY A 425 -0.03 -34.33 18.23
N GLU A 426 0.39 -33.80 17.09
CA GLU A 426 0.46 -34.56 15.82
C GLU A 426 1.92 -34.74 15.31
N SER A 427 2.84 -35.08 16.20
CA SER A 427 4.15 -35.62 15.83
C SER A 427 4.27 -37.02 16.40
N SER A 428 3.66 -38.00 15.75
CA SER A 428 4.00 -39.40 15.87
C SER A 428 3.97 -40.07 14.51
#